data_83a551dbdda0dfff45e8e668d19482e0
#
_entry.id   83a551dbdda0dfff45e8e668d19482e0
#
_cell.length_a   1.000
_cell.length_b   1.000
_cell.length_c   1.000
_cell.angle_alpha   90.00
_cell.angle_beta   90.00
_cell.angle_gamma   90.00
#
_symmetry.space_group_name_H-M   'P 1'
#
loop_
_entity.id
_entity.type
_entity.pdbx_description
1 polymer ?
#
loop_
_entity_poly.entity_id
_entity_poly.type
_entity_poly.pdbx_seq_one_letter_code
_entity_poly.pdbx_strand_id
1 'polypeptide(L)'
;MKTLPTLDDRAVVRLSRQGGFAAIQATTRPREIAFAQCNIEERSRICVLLEGCLPLASPVAGGGDQRFYQIELRYREGDQDDQMVMKVPEDQAPAELVRLWNLGELL
;
A
#
# COMPACT_ATOMS: atom_id res chain seq x y z
N MET A 1 14.61 6.35 11.18
CA MET A 1 13.63 5.31 11.33
C MET A 1 12.29 5.80 10.78
N LYS A 2 11.73 5.08 9.82
CA LYS A 2 10.45 5.49 9.22
C LYS A 2 9.31 4.97 10.07
N THR A 3 8.35 5.84 10.34
CA THR A 3 7.15 5.47 11.05
C THR A 3 5.94 5.91 10.23
N LEU A 4 4.80 5.27 10.47
CA LEU A 4 3.57 5.68 9.82
C LEU A 4 3.10 7.01 10.38
N PRO A 5 2.58 7.90 9.51
CA PRO A 5 1.91 9.09 9.99
C PRO A 5 0.60 8.71 10.68
N THR A 6 0.03 9.65 11.40
CA THR A 6 -1.29 9.47 11.99
C THR A 6 -2.33 9.50 10.87
N LEU A 7 -3.11 8.43 10.77
CA LEU A 7 -4.12 8.30 9.73
C LEU A 7 -5.51 8.50 10.33
N ASP A 8 -6.25 9.42 9.78
CA ASP A 8 -7.62 9.69 10.20
C ASP A 8 -8.62 9.23 9.14
N ASP A 9 -9.86 9.65 9.26
CA ASP A 9 -10.92 9.28 8.33
C ASP A 9 -10.74 9.85 6.92
N ARG A 10 -9.77 10.73 6.73
CA ARG A 10 -9.45 11.30 5.40
C ARG A 10 -8.36 10.55 4.68
N ALA A 11 -7.74 9.58 5.36
CA ALA A 11 -6.65 8.82 4.76
C ALA A 11 -7.17 7.92 3.64
N VAL A 12 -6.37 7.80 2.58
CA VAL A 12 -6.67 6.92 1.46
C VAL A 12 -5.41 6.11 1.15
N VAL A 13 -5.58 4.82 1.06
CA VAL A 13 -4.51 3.88 0.70
C VAL A 13 -4.76 3.41 -0.72
N ARG A 14 -3.76 3.57 -1.58
CA ARG A 14 -3.84 3.09 -2.95
C ARG A 14 -2.77 2.04 -3.17
N LEU A 15 -3.20 0.84 -3.50
CA LEU A 15 -2.33 -0.29 -3.72
C LEU A 15 -2.28 -0.64 -5.19
N SER A 16 -1.07 -0.80 -5.73
CA SER A 16 -0.87 -1.23 -7.11
C SER A 16 0.28 -2.22 -7.18
N ARG A 17 0.27 -3.04 -8.22
CA ARG A 17 1.35 -3.98 -8.50
C ARG A 17 2.00 -3.54 -9.79
N GLN A 18 3.30 -3.36 -9.75
CA GLN A 18 4.04 -2.79 -10.87
C GLN A 18 5.28 -3.62 -11.18
N GLY A 19 5.89 -3.32 -12.33
CA GLY A 19 7.11 -3.96 -12.77
C GLY A 19 6.87 -5.22 -13.58
N GLY A 20 7.97 -5.86 -13.97
CA GLY A 20 7.94 -7.03 -14.80
C GLY A 20 7.81 -6.71 -16.29
N PHE A 21 7.77 -7.75 -17.10
CA PHE A 21 7.64 -7.60 -18.55
C PHE A 21 6.20 -7.45 -19.00
N ALA A 22 5.25 -7.62 -18.11
CA ALA A 22 3.87 -7.62 -18.51
C ALA A 22 3.44 -6.22 -18.91
N ALA A 23 3.34 -6.01 -20.19
CA ALA A 23 2.85 -4.74 -20.69
C ALA A 23 1.34 -4.61 -20.57
N ILE A 24 0.66 -5.61 -20.01
CA ILE A 24 -0.79 -5.61 -19.93
C ILE A 24 -1.22 -4.88 -18.67
N GLN A 25 -0.94 -3.61 -18.64
CA GLN A 25 -1.29 -2.80 -17.47
C GLN A 25 -2.75 -2.42 -17.43
N ALA A 26 -3.42 -2.55 -18.54
CA ALA A 26 -4.83 -2.20 -18.62
C ALA A 26 -5.71 -3.08 -17.75
N THR A 27 -5.21 -4.27 -17.38
CA THR A 27 -5.97 -5.19 -16.54
C THR A 27 -5.63 -5.08 -15.06
N THR A 28 -4.59 -4.30 -14.71
CA THR A 28 -4.16 -4.15 -13.33
C THR A 28 -4.57 -2.78 -12.81
N ARG A 29 -5.75 -2.71 -12.25
CA ARG A 29 -6.23 -1.45 -11.67
C ARG A 29 -5.76 -1.33 -10.22
N PRO A 30 -5.31 -0.16 -9.81
CA PRO A 30 -4.99 0.05 -8.41
C PRO A 30 -6.22 -0.18 -7.53
N ARG A 31 -6.00 -0.71 -6.34
CA ARG A 31 -7.06 -0.82 -5.34
C ARG A 31 -6.96 0.37 -4.42
N GLU A 32 -8.09 1.00 -4.18
CA GLU A 32 -8.14 2.20 -3.36
C GLU A 32 -9.02 1.93 -2.16
N ILE A 33 -8.51 2.25 -0.99
CA ILE A 33 -9.20 2.04 0.27
C ILE A 33 -9.30 3.39 0.98
N ALA A 34 -10.52 3.89 1.12
CA ALA A 34 -10.76 5.13 1.83
C ALA A 34 -11.12 4.82 3.28
N PHE A 35 -10.38 5.40 4.21
CA PHE A 35 -10.62 5.16 5.64
C PHE A 35 -12.02 5.61 6.06
N ALA A 36 -12.58 6.59 5.38
CA ALA A 36 -13.94 7.04 5.66
C ALA A 36 -14.98 5.93 5.46
N GLN A 37 -14.67 4.94 4.64
CA GLN A 37 -15.57 3.83 4.35
C GLN A 37 -15.23 2.58 5.15
N CYS A 38 -14.22 2.66 6.02
CA CYS A 38 -13.79 1.53 6.84
C CYS A 38 -14.26 1.71 8.27
N ASN A 39 -14.55 0.59 8.92
CA ASN A 39 -14.79 0.61 10.37
C ASN A 39 -13.45 0.62 11.12
N ILE A 40 -13.51 0.70 12.44
CA ILE A 40 -12.31 0.80 13.27
C ILE A 40 -11.43 -0.43 13.13
N GLU A 41 -12.02 -1.61 13.07
CA GLU A 41 -11.25 -2.85 12.91
C GLU A 41 -10.52 -2.90 11.58
N GLU A 42 -11.19 -2.50 10.51
CA GLU A 42 -10.57 -2.48 9.19
C GLU A 42 -9.42 -1.47 9.13
N ARG A 43 -9.60 -0.30 9.71
CA ARG A 43 -8.54 0.71 9.79
C ARG A 43 -7.34 0.18 10.57
N SER A 44 -7.61 -0.51 11.68
CA SER A 44 -6.56 -1.08 12.50
C SER A 44 -5.77 -2.14 11.74
N ARG A 45 -6.45 -3.01 11.01
CA ARG A 45 -5.79 -4.04 10.20
C ARG A 45 -4.93 -3.44 9.10
N ILE A 46 -5.42 -2.40 8.45
CA ILE A 46 -4.65 -1.70 7.42
C ILE A 46 -3.41 -1.08 8.04
N CYS A 47 -3.53 -0.42 9.18
CA CYS A 47 -2.38 0.18 9.85
C CYS A 47 -1.33 -0.86 10.23
N VAL A 48 -1.75 -2.00 10.76
CA VAL A 48 -0.84 -3.10 11.12
C VAL A 48 -0.13 -3.61 9.86
N LEU A 49 -0.86 -3.77 8.77
CA LEU A 49 -0.28 -4.20 7.50
C LEU A 49 0.76 -3.20 7.00
N LEU A 50 0.43 -1.93 7.02
CA LEU A 50 1.36 -0.88 6.56
C LEU A 50 2.60 -0.82 7.44
N GLU A 51 2.45 -0.96 8.73
CA GLU A 51 3.59 -1.00 9.66
C GLU A 51 4.50 -2.19 9.35
N GLY A 52 3.91 -3.33 9.02
CA GLY A 52 4.66 -4.51 8.63
C GLY A 52 5.40 -4.35 7.31
N CYS A 53 4.90 -3.50 6.43
CA CYS A 53 5.53 -3.24 5.14
C CYS A 53 6.67 -2.23 5.22
N LEU A 54 6.68 -1.35 6.21
CA LEU A 54 7.70 -0.31 6.32
C LEU A 54 9.13 -0.86 6.29
N PRO A 55 9.49 -1.88 7.09
CA PRO A 55 10.85 -2.39 7.06
C PRO A 55 11.19 -3.14 5.78
N LEU A 56 10.19 -3.53 5.01
CA LEU A 56 10.38 -4.26 3.75
C LEU A 56 10.44 -3.33 2.55
N ALA A 57 10.05 -2.08 2.71
CA ALA A 57 10.04 -1.11 1.63
C ALA A 57 11.47 -0.79 1.20
N SER A 58 11.68 -0.72 -0.11
CA SER A 58 12.99 -0.46 -0.68
C SER A 58 12.89 0.56 -1.80
N PRO A 59 13.75 1.59 -1.80
CA PRO A 59 13.76 2.56 -2.88
C PRO A 59 14.25 1.98 -4.21
N VAL A 60 14.91 0.82 -4.15
CA VAL A 60 15.42 0.16 -5.37
C VAL A 60 14.51 -0.97 -5.85
N ALA A 61 13.35 -1.14 -5.23
CA ALA A 61 12.39 -2.14 -5.69
C ALA A 61 11.96 -1.81 -7.12
N GLY A 62 11.79 -2.85 -7.91
CA GLY A 62 11.39 -2.69 -9.31
C GLY A 62 12.54 -2.53 -10.27
N GLY A 63 13.78 -2.69 -9.80
CA GLY A 63 14.96 -2.66 -10.68
C GLY A 63 14.90 -3.80 -11.70
N GLY A 64 15.20 -3.50 -12.97
CA GLY A 64 15.10 -4.50 -14.02
C GLY A 64 13.66 -4.92 -14.25
N ASP A 65 13.43 -6.23 -14.22
CA ASP A 65 12.08 -6.80 -14.39
C ASP A 65 11.47 -7.25 -13.07
N GLN A 66 12.01 -6.80 -11.95
CA GLN A 66 11.48 -7.15 -10.65
C GLN A 66 10.09 -6.54 -10.45
N ARG A 67 9.17 -7.36 -9.94
CA ARG A 67 7.82 -6.91 -9.60
C ARG A 67 7.78 -6.42 -8.16
N PHE A 68 6.95 -5.45 -7.91
CA PHE A 68 6.79 -4.89 -6.58
C PHE A 68 5.38 -4.38 -6.38
N TYR A 69 4.98 -4.28 -5.12
CA TYR A 69 3.73 -3.60 -4.75
C TYR A 69 4.06 -2.18 -4.38
N GLN A 70 3.31 -1.24 -4.95
CA GLN A 70 3.44 0.16 -4.60
C GLN A 70 2.24 0.55 -3.75
N ILE A 71 2.52 1.09 -2.58
CA ILE A 71 1.50 1.54 -1.64
C ILE A 71 1.61 3.05 -1.55
N GLU A 72 0.59 3.74 -2.03
CA GLU A 72 0.50 5.19 -1.88
C GLU A 72 -0.44 5.49 -0.73
N LEU A 73 0.05 6.27 0.21
CA LEU A 73 -0.71 6.65 1.37
C LEU A 73 -0.92 8.15 1.31
N ARG A 74 -2.18 8.56 1.16
CA ARG A 74 -2.55 9.96 1.20
C ARG A 74 -3.20 10.24 2.53
N TYR A 75 -2.75 11.27 3.20
CA TYR A 75 -3.26 11.61 4.52
C TYR A 75 -3.20 13.11 4.71
N ARG A 76 -3.83 13.56 5.77
CA ARG A 76 -3.83 14.96 6.11
C ARG A 76 -3.12 15.16 7.44
N GLU A 77 -2.17 16.06 7.44
CA GLU A 77 -1.43 16.42 8.64
C GLU A 77 -1.67 17.89 8.92
N GLY A 78 -2.43 18.18 9.96
CA GLY A 78 -2.87 19.52 10.23
C GLY A 78 -3.76 20.04 9.10
N ASP A 79 -3.37 21.14 8.48
CA ASP A 79 -4.10 21.74 7.38
C ASP A 79 -3.55 21.38 6.02
N GLN A 80 -2.56 20.48 5.97
CA GLN A 80 -1.90 20.14 4.72
C GLN A 80 -2.13 18.69 4.35
N ASP A 81 -2.39 18.46 3.06
CA ASP A 81 -2.42 17.12 2.51
C ASP A 81 -1.00 16.67 2.24
N ASP A 82 -0.69 15.43 2.59
CA ASP A 82 0.61 14.86 2.39
C ASP A 82 0.48 13.46 1.82
N GLN A 83 1.59 12.90 1.41
CA GLN A 83 1.58 11.59 0.77
C GLN A 83 2.87 10.85 1.08
N MET A 84 2.74 9.54 1.22
CA MET A 84 3.88 8.66 1.44
C MET A 84 3.76 7.50 0.46
N VAL A 85 4.88 7.11 -0.14
CA VAL A 85 4.91 6.00 -1.09
C VAL A 85 5.89 4.95 -0.59
N MET A 86 5.43 3.69 -0.57
CA MET A 86 6.26 2.55 -0.23
C MET A 86 6.28 1.58 -1.40
N LYS A 87 7.46 1.03 -1.69
CA LYS A 87 7.61 -0.01 -2.71
C LYS A 87 8.10 -1.27 -2.02
N VAL A 88 7.32 -2.33 -2.09
CA VAL A 88 7.63 -3.60 -1.43
C VAL A 88 7.90 -4.65 -2.50
N PRO A 89 9.12 -5.23 -2.55
CA PRO A 89 9.39 -6.28 -3.52
C PRO A 89 8.39 -7.43 -3.39
N GLU A 90 7.97 -7.97 -4.52
CA GLU A 90 6.95 -9.02 -4.54
C GLU A 90 7.36 -10.25 -3.73
N ASP A 91 8.63 -10.61 -3.81
CA ASP A 91 9.16 -11.80 -3.11
C ASP A 91 9.26 -11.61 -1.60
N GLN A 92 9.11 -10.38 -1.12
CA GLN A 92 9.15 -10.08 0.31
C GLN A 92 7.79 -9.62 0.85
N ALA A 93 6.79 -9.57 0.00
CA ALA A 93 5.48 -9.05 0.39
C ALA A 93 4.83 -9.96 1.44
N PRO A 94 4.28 -9.39 2.52
CA PRO A 94 3.53 -10.19 3.50
C PRO A 94 2.31 -10.84 2.86
N ALA A 95 1.91 -11.99 3.40
CA ALA A 95 0.76 -12.72 2.88
C ALA A 95 -0.50 -11.86 2.90
N GLU A 96 -0.67 -11.03 3.91
CA GLU A 96 -1.82 -10.14 4.01
C GLU A 96 -1.86 -9.11 2.88
N LEU A 97 -0.70 -8.63 2.46
CA LEU A 97 -0.61 -7.68 1.35
C LEU A 97 -0.99 -8.34 0.04
N VAL A 98 -0.47 -9.56 -0.20
CA VAL A 98 -0.79 -10.32 -1.39
C VAL A 98 -2.29 -10.63 -1.45
N ARG A 99 -2.86 -10.99 -0.32
CA ARG A 99 -4.28 -11.31 -0.22
C ARG A 99 -5.14 -10.07 -0.48
N LEU A 100 -4.76 -8.96 0.09
CA LEU A 100 -5.47 -7.70 -0.14
C LEU A 100 -5.47 -7.35 -1.63
N TRP A 101 -4.34 -7.53 -2.29
CA TRP A 101 -4.24 -7.27 -3.71
C TRP A 101 -5.09 -8.23 -4.53
N ASN A 102 -5.01 -9.51 -4.25
CA ASN A 102 -5.70 -10.53 -5.05
C ASN A 102 -7.20 -10.56 -4.82
N LEU A 103 -7.64 -10.42 -3.58
CA LEU A 103 -9.03 -10.59 -3.20
C LEU A 103 -9.74 -9.28 -2.87
N GLY A 104 -8.97 -8.24 -2.57
CA GLY A 104 -9.54 -6.97 -2.13
C GLY A 104 -10.15 -7.03 -0.74
N GLU A 105 -9.77 -8.03 0.05
CA GLU A 105 -10.32 -8.27 1.38
C GLU A 105 -9.25 -8.24 2.44
N LEU A 106 -9.61 -7.70 3.59
CA LEU A 106 -8.79 -7.73 4.79
C LEU A 106 -9.25 -8.90 5.66
N LEU A 107 -8.31 -9.67 6.11
CA LEU A 107 -8.60 -10.79 7.00
C LEU A 107 -7.96 -10.61 8.36
#